data_eea5bb67da8fc0acc6b666e813c414ac
#
_entry.id   eea5bb67da8fc0acc6b666e813c414ac
#
_cell.length_a   1.000
_cell.length_b   1.000
_cell.length_c   1.000
_cell.angle_alpha   90.00
_cell.angle_beta   90.00
_cell.angle_gamma   90.00
#
_symmetry.space_group_name_H-M   'P 1'
#
loop_
_entity.id
_entity.type
_entity.pdbx_description
1 polymer ?
#
loop_
_entity_poly.entity_id
_entity_poly.type
_entity_poly.pdbx_seq_one_letter_code
_entity_poly.pdbx_strand_id
1 'polypeptide(L)'
;VIEGATSPKTLVAEPLEFNTFVSIAQDQYFSIPKAYGAIPVTIKTYYDDVSNFEFKKSDKSISFQMPFDWAPDYIDLVAVVHQEVRVPKSYEPYSIENDFVGYVDGVQVDNRALLVDPYSSETQNIIHFLITGSELKRINDVLGSDHYDSKEMFFELVPQGQTIENGFSTTFENGYKANVAWKRTYGAGSDIPFQITFFDDNGELSKDINYAISLLDPNGELIY
;
A
#
# COMPACT_ATOMS: atom_id res chain seq x y z
N VAL A 1 12.87 -21.07 -33.16
CA VAL A 1 13.64 -21.03 -34.41
C VAL A 1 14.00 -19.60 -34.68
N ILE A 2 15.29 -19.24 -34.55
CA ILE A 2 15.78 -17.90 -34.91
C ILE A 2 15.97 -17.92 -36.42
N GLU A 3 15.06 -17.25 -37.14
CA GLU A 3 15.23 -17.03 -38.57
C GLU A 3 16.48 -16.19 -38.85
N GLY A 4 17.36 -16.71 -39.69
CA GLY A 4 18.57 -16.02 -40.10
C GLY A 4 19.87 -16.59 -39.58
N ALA A 5 19.84 -17.62 -38.75
CA ALA A 5 21.05 -18.35 -38.37
C ALA A 5 21.52 -19.23 -39.52
N THR A 6 22.44 -18.70 -40.32
CA THR A 6 22.99 -19.41 -41.49
C THR A 6 24.14 -20.35 -41.16
N SER A 7 24.55 -20.45 -39.88
CA SER A 7 25.64 -21.30 -39.44
C SER A 7 25.38 -21.86 -38.04
N PRO A 8 25.60 -23.17 -37.85
CA PRO A 8 25.59 -23.75 -36.49
C PRO A 8 26.56 -23.10 -35.52
N LYS A 9 27.60 -22.41 -36.00
CA LYS A 9 28.55 -21.68 -35.16
C LYS A 9 27.96 -20.46 -34.49
N THR A 10 26.90 -19.91 -35.04
CA THR A 10 26.19 -18.77 -34.45
C THR A 10 25.24 -19.22 -33.33
N LEU A 11 24.96 -20.51 -33.26
CA LEU A 11 24.10 -21.17 -32.25
C LEU A 11 24.90 -21.85 -31.13
N VAL A 12 26.22 -21.74 -31.15
CA VAL A 12 26.99 -21.91 -29.94
C VAL A 12 26.90 -20.59 -29.17
N ALA A 13 25.72 -20.13 -28.99
CA ALA A 13 25.41 -19.43 -27.77
C ALA A 13 25.83 -20.38 -26.66
N GLU A 14 26.76 -19.96 -25.83
CA GLU A 14 26.85 -20.46 -24.47
C GLU A 14 25.43 -20.60 -23.99
N PRO A 15 25.09 -21.68 -23.26
CA PRO A 15 23.74 -21.78 -22.73
C PRO A 15 23.46 -20.48 -22.02
N LEU A 16 22.53 -19.69 -22.58
CA LEU A 16 21.90 -18.63 -21.84
C LEU A 16 21.26 -19.36 -20.67
N GLU A 17 21.97 -19.41 -19.55
CA GLU A 17 21.38 -19.76 -18.27
C GLU A 17 20.35 -18.67 -17.99
N PHE A 18 19.13 -18.90 -18.49
CA PHE A 18 17.99 -18.20 -17.94
C PHE A 18 17.80 -18.75 -16.54
N ASN A 19 18.48 -18.18 -15.58
CA ASN A 19 18.08 -18.29 -14.20
C ASN A 19 16.77 -17.52 -14.03
N THR A 20 15.70 -18.14 -14.49
CA THR A 20 14.36 -17.71 -14.11
C THR A 20 14.21 -18.13 -12.65
N PHE A 21 14.50 -17.24 -11.74
CA PHE A 21 14.06 -17.38 -10.37
C PHE A 21 12.54 -17.23 -10.38
N VAL A 22 11.86 -18.36 -10.48
CA VAL A 22 10.45 -18.42 -10.11
C VAL A 22 10.43 -18.44 -8.59
N SER A 23 10.37 -17.30 -7.98
CA SER A 23 10.12 -17.20 -6.55
C SER A 23 8.72 -17.78 -6.31
N ILE A 24 8.64 -18.94 -5.65
CA ILE A 24 7.39 -19.49 -5.16
C ILE A 24 7.00 -18.63 -3.97
N ALA A 25 5.83 -18.00 -4.04
CA ALA A 25 5.32 -17.21 -2.93
C ALA A 25 5.28 -18.05 -1.64
N GLN A 26 5.86 -17.52 -0.56
CA GLN A 26 5.98 -18.21 0.72
C GLN A 26 5.23 -17.43 1.80
N ASP A 27 4.50 -18.14 2.65
CA ASP A 27 3.83 -17.58 3.83
C ASP A 27 4.74 -17.75 5.05
N GLN A 28 5.07 -16.64 5.72
CA GLN A 28 5.80 -16.62 6.98
C GLN A 28 4.87 -16.10 8.09
N TYR A 29 4.87 -16.78 9.23
CA TYR A 29 3.90 -16.57 10.30
C TYR A 29 4.54 -15.87 11.49
N PHE A 30 3.93 -14.76 11.88
CA PHE A 30 4.35 -13.92 12.99
C PHE A 30 3.17 -13.64 13.93
N SER A 31 3.43 -12.93 15.02
CA SER A 31 2.38 -12.55 15.94
C SER A 31 2.65 -11.21 16.63
N ILE A 32 1.58 -10.45 16.83
CA ILE A 32 1.59 -9.23 17.64
C ILE A 32 1.13 -9.59 19.06
N PRO A 33 1.94 -9.33 20.09
CA PRO A 33 1.58 -9.66 21.46
C PRO A 33 0.43 -8.77 21.97
N LYS A 34 -0.55 -9.37 22.64
CA LYS A 34 -1.61 -8.70 23.40
C LYS A 34 -1.50 -9.02 24.89
N ALA A 35 -2.30 -8.33 25.71
CA ALA A 35 -2.42 -8.64 27.14
C ALA A 35 -2.90 -10.07 27.38
N TYR A 36 -3.78 -10.56 26.50
CA TYR A 36 -4.26 -11.94 26.50
C TYR A 36 -4.18 -12.47 25.07
N GLY A 37 -3.27 -13.44 24.84
CA GLY A 37 -3.06 -14.06 23.54
C GLY A 37 -2.20 -13.24 22.58
N ALA A 38 -2.37 -13.49 21.28
CA ALA A 38 -1.62 -12.82 20.22
C ALA A 38 -2.51 -12.61 19.00
N ILE A 39 -2.19 -11.61 18.18
CA ILE A 39 -2.77 -11.40 16.86
C ILE A 39 -1.87 -12.10 15.85
N PRO A 40 -2.37 -13.08 15.09
CA PRO A 40 -1.60 -13.68 14.02
C PRO A 40 -1.38 -12.67 12.90
N VAL A 41 -0.17 -12.62 12.37
CA VAL A 41 0.20 -11.86 11.19
C VAL A 41 0.88 -12.81 10.22
N THR A 42 0.50 -12.78 8.96
CA THR A 42 1.19 -13.52 7.90
C THR A 42 1.83 -12.53 6.96
N ILE A 43 3.12 -12.70 6.70
CA ILE A 43 3.78 -12.00 5.59
C ILE A 43 3.94 -13.01 4.47
N LYS A 44 3.34 -12.71 3.32
CA LYS A 44 3.53 -13.48 2.12
C LYS A 44 4.54 -12.77 1.23
N THR A 45 5.65 -13.41 1.03
CA THR A 45 6.73 -12.88 0.19
C THR A 45 6.70 -13.51 -1.19
N TYR A 46 7.00 -12.69 -2.21
CA TYR A 46 7.14 -13.11 -3.60
C TYR A 46 8.56 -12.88 -4.13
N TYR A 47 9.49 -12.56 -3.23
CA TYR A 47 10.86 -12.23 -3.58
C TYR A 47 11.86 -13.06 -2.80
N ASP A 48 12.00 -12.82 -1.50
CA ASP A 48 12.89 -13.56 -0.61
C ASP A 48 12.28 -13.66 0.79
N ASP A 49 12.83 -14.54 1.64
CA ASP A 49 12.34 -14.72 3.00
C ASP A 49 12.53 -13.46 3.83
N VAL A 50 11.52 -13.16 4.66
CA VAL A 50 11.57 -12.02 5.57
C VAL A 50 12.14 -12.43 6.92
N SER A 51 12.80 -11.48 7.56
CA SER A 51 13.42 -11.61 8.87
C SER A 51 13.12 -10.38 9.74
N ASN A 52 13.56 -10.41 11.00
CA ASN A 52 13.50 -9.28 11.91
C ASN A 52 12.11 -8.61 11.99
N PHE A 53 11.06 -9.47 12.06
CA PHE A 53 9.70 -8.97 12.27
C PHE A 53 9.58 -8.30 13.63
N GLU A 54 9.13 -7.05 13.64
CA GLU A 54 8.88 -6.27 14.85
C GLU A 54 7.49 -5.62 14.81
N PHE A 55 6.89 -5.47 15.99
CA PHE A 55 5.68 -4.70 16.19
C PHE A 55 5.91 -3.63 17.25
N LYS A 56 5.78 -2.38 16.87
CA LYS A 56 5.96 -1.24 17.77
C LYS A 56 4.62 -0.78 18.35
N LYS A 57 4.48 -0.90 19.66
CA LYS A 57 3.20 -0.63 20.36
C LYS A 57 2.77 0.83 20.33
N SER A 58 3.71 1.78 20.23
CA SER A 58 3.44 3.22 20.30
C SER A 58 2.58 3.72 19.13
N ASP A 59 2.89 3.30 17.94
CA ASP A 59 2.27 3.70 16.67
C ASP A 59 1.61 2.53 15.93
N LYS A 60 1.67 1.33 16.52
CA LYS A 60 1.11 0.10 15.94
C LYS A 60 1.78 -0.32 14.63
N SER A 61 2.97 0.20 14.33
CA SER A 61 3.67 -0.18 13.10
C SER A 61 4.14 -1.64 13.12
N ILE A 62 4.16 -2.23 11.95
CA ILE A 62 4.78 -3.52 11.66
C ILE A 62 6.00 -3.25 10.81
N SER A 63 7.14 -3.81 11.17
CA SER A 63 8.35 -3.75 10.37
C SER A 63 8.98 -5.13 10.19
N PHE A 64 9.70 -5.30 9.10
CA PHE A 64 10.43 -6.52 8.76
C PHE A 64 11.52 -6.20 7.72
N GLN A 65 12.44 -7.14 7.54
CA GLN A 65 13.53 -7.04 6.59
C GLN A 65 13.53 -8.23 5.63
N MET A 66 14.12 -8.04 4.47
CA MET A 66 14.46 -9.14 3.57
C MET A 66 15.80 -8.87 2.89
N PRO A 67 16.53 -9.91 2.40
CA PRO A 67 17.69 -9.72 1.55
C PRO A 67 17.33 -8.97 0.26
N PHE A 68 18.11 -7.95 -0.07
CA PHE A 68 17.96 -7.19 -1.30
C PHE A 68 19.25 -6.46 -1.64
N ASP A 69 19.61 -6.44 -2.90
CA ASP A 69 20.80 -5.73 -3.38
C ASP A 69 20.42 -4.34 -3.92
N TRP A 70 20.89 -3.28 -3.25
CA TRP A 70 20.61 -1.90 -3.65
C TRP A 70 21.55 -1.36 -4.72
N ALA A 71 22.46 -2.18 -5.26
CA ALA A 71 23.30 -1.75 -6.36
C ALA A 71 22.45 -1.32 -7.57
N PRO A 72 22.73 -0.17 -8.22
CA PRO A 72 21.95 0.35 -9.35
C PRO A 72 21.76 -0.67 -10.47
N ASP A 73 22.82 -1.39 -10.82
CA ASP A 73 22.78 -2.41 -11.88
C ASP A 73 21.83 -3.57 -11.53
N TYR A 74 21.68 -3.90 -10.25
CA TYR A 74 20.73 -4.90 -9.80
C TYR A 74 19.31 -4.38 -9.83
N ILE A 75 19.07 -3.16 -9.35
CA ILE A 75 17.75 -2.50 -9.39
C ILE A 75 17.21 -2.42 -10.82
N ASP A 76 18.08 -2.21 -11.82
CA ASP A 76 17.70 -2.17 -13.23
C ASP A 76 17.09 -3.48 -13.74
N LEU A 77 17.40 -4.60 -13.09
CA LEU A 77 16.88 -5.94 -13.43
C LEU A 77 15.58 -6.27 -12.69
N VAL A 78 15.22 -5.52 -11.63
CA VAL A 78 14.05 -5.80 -10.80
C VAL A 78 12.82 -5.13 -11.38
N ALA A 79 11.83 -5.93 -11.77
CA ALA A 79 10.56 -5.41 -12.26
C ALA A 79 9.67 -4.91 -11.10
N VAL A 80 9.54 -5.74 -10.06
CA VAL A 80 8.73 -5.45 -8.87
C VAL A 80 9.19 -6.26 -7.68
N VAL A 81 9.17 -5.66 -6.51
CA VAL A 81 9.23 -6.36 -5.21
C VAL A 81 7.83 -6.37 -4.64
N HIS A 82 7.29 -7.55 -4.35
CA HIS A 82 5.94 -7.71 -3.84
C HIS A 82 5.97 -8.43 -2.49
N GLN A 83 5.37 -7.79 -1.50
CA GLN A 83 5.14 -8.33 -0.16
C GLN A 83 3.68 -8.11 0.24
N GLU A 84 3.08 -9.06 0.93
CA GLU A 84 1.74 -8.92 1.51
C GLU A 84 1.82 -9.02 3.03
N VAL A 85 1.29 -8.03 3.72
CA VAL A 85 1.08 -8.07 5.17
C VAL A 85 -0.38 -8.40 5.41
N ARG A 86 -0.66 -9.57 5.99
CA ARG A 86 -2.00 -10.08 6.24
C ARG A 86 -2.33 -10.04 7.72
N VAL A 87 -3.34 -9.28 8.08
CA VAL A 87 -3.74 -9.03 9.47
C VAL A 87 -5.23 -9.30 9.62
N PRO A 88 -5.69 -9.95 10.73
CA PRO A 88 -7.11 -10.18 10.94
C PRO A 88 -7.95 -8.90 10.90
N LYS A 89 -9.10 -8.94 10.22
CA LYS A 89 -10.06 -7.83 10.14
C LYS A 89 -10.55 -7.37 11.51
N SER A 90 -10.51 -8.25 12.50
CA SER A 90 -10.87 -7.94 13.89
C SER A 90 -9.82 -7.14 14.66
N TYR A 91 -8.65 -6.90 14.06
CA TYR A 91 -7.62 -6.08 14.68
C TYR A 91 -7.75 -4.63 14.22
N GLU A 92 -8.40 -3.81 15.05
CA GLU A 92 -8.84 -2.45 14.74
C GLU A 92 -7.74 -1.55 14.13
N PRO A 93 -6.49 -1.50 14.61
CA PRO A 93 -5.46 -0.66 13.99
C PRO A 93 -5.20 -0.98 12.51
N TYR A 94 -5.54 -2.18 12.06
CA TYR A 94 -5.41 -2.65 10.68
C TYR A 94 -6.77 -2.85 9.99
N SER A 95 -7.81 -2.15 10.46
CA SER A 95 -9.09 -2.07 9.77
C SER A 95 -8.95 -1.34 8.43
N ILE A 96 -9.80 -1.70 7.46
CA ILE A 96 -9.88 -1.04 6.15
C ILE A 96 -10.30 0.45 6.23
N GLU A 97 -10.86 0.84 7.37
CA GLU A 97 -11.24 2.22 7.64
C GLU A 97 -10.04 3.12 7.92
N ASN A 98 -8.90 2.52 8.23
CA ASN A 98 -7.66 3.23 8.51
C ASN A 98 -6.86 3.42 7.22
N ASP A 99 -6.17 4.56 7.15
CA ASP A 99 -5.13 4.78 6.17
C ASP A 99 -3.83 4.10 6.60
N PHE A 100 -3.01 3.79 5.62
CA PHE A 100 -1.70 3.19 5.85
C PHE A 100 -0.63 4.01 5.13
N VAL A 101 0.52 4.11 5.76
CA VAL A 101 1.73 4.62 5.13
C VAL A 101 2.78 3.52 5.16
N GLY A 102 3.37 3.26 4.02
CA GLY A 102 4.47 2.32 3.87
C GLY A 102 5.79 3.07 3.74
N TYR A 103 6.83 2.50 4.30
CA TYR A 103 8.21 2.96 4.13
C TYR A 103 9.08 1.80 3.68
N VAL A 104 10.06 2.12 2.85
CA VAL A 104 11.17 1.24 2.49
C VAL A 104 12.46 1.97 2.81
N ASP A 105 13.29 1.37 3.67
CA ASP A 105 14.52 1.97 4.21
C ASP A 105 14.35 3.40 4.72
N GLY A 106 13.21 3.67 5.39
CA GLY A 106 12.85 4.96 5.93
C GLY A 106 12.31 5.97 4.90
N VAL A 107 12.28 5.64 3.62
CA VAL A 107 11.69 6.47 2.56
C VAL A 107 10.23 6.08 2.38
N GLN A 108 9.33 7.04 2.52
CA GLN A 108 7.91 6.81 2.27
C GLN A 108 7.69 6.37 0.81
N VAL A 109 6.98 5.27 0.61
CA VAL A 109 6.62 4.79 -0.72
C VAL A 109 5.45 5.60 -1.30
N ASP A 110 5.38 5.64 -2.65
CA ASP A 110 4.23 6.23 -3.34
C ASP A 110 2.93 5.50 -2.96
N ASN A 111 1.82 6.21 -2.85
CA ASN A 111 0.52 5.63 -2.48
C ASN A 111 0.08 4.49 -3.42
N ARG A 112 0.55 4.48 -4.67
CA ARG A 112 0.28 3.40 -5.64
C ARG A 112 1.10 2.15 -5.37
N ALA A 113 2.18 2.27 -4.59
CA ALA A 113 3.00 1.15 -4.17
C ALA A 113 2.44 0.45 -2.92
N LEU A 114 1.42 1.01 -2.28
CA LEU A 114 0.73 0.44 -1.14
C LEU A 114 -0.75 0.26 -1.45
N LEU A 115 -1.19 -1.00 -1.54
CA LEU A 115 -2.58 -1.33 -1.87
C LEU A 115 -3.22 -2.12 -0.74
N VAL A 116 -4.42 -1.72 -0.31
CA VAL A 116 -5.22 -2.46 0.68
C VAL A 116 -6.28 -3.28 -0.03
N ASP A 117 -6.26 -4.59 0.20
CA ASP A 117 -7.27 -5.54 -0.32
C ASP A 117 -8.04 -6.18 0.84
N PRO A 118 -9.28 -5.73 1.07
CA PRO A 118 -10.16 -6.30 2.08
C PRO A 118 -11.04 -7.45 1.54
N TYR A 119 -10.97 -7.74 0.24
CA TYR A 119 -11.96 -8.62 -0.41
C TYR A 119 -11.44 -10.02 -0.67
N SER A 120 -10.15 -10.20 -0.92
CA SER A 120 -9.56 -11.50 -1.25
C SER A 120 -9.49 -12.48 -0.08
N SER A 121 -9.78 -12.04 1.14
CA SER A 121 -9.90 -12.90 2.32
C SER A 121 -11.15 -12.56 3.13
N GLU A 122 -11.85 -13.58 3.64
CA GLU A 122 -13.00 -13.38 4.51
C GLU A 122 -12.61 -12.86 5.91
N THR A 123 -11.42 -13.22 6.39
CA THR A 123 -10.99 -13.01 7.77
C THR A 123 -9.84 -12.04 7.94
N GLN A 124 -9.12 -11.72 6.86
CA GLN A 124 -7.92 -10.89 6.90
C GLN A 124 -8.05 -9.69 5.97
N ASN A 125 -7.47 -8.56 6.34
CA ASN A 125 -7.09 -7.50 5.43
C ASN A 125 -5.69 -7.79 4.91
N ILE A 126 -5.47 -7.56 3.61
CA ILE A 126 -4.20 -7.79 2.94
C ILE A 126 -3.67 -6.42 2.50
N ILE A 127 -2.50 -6.05 2.99
CA ILE A 127 -1.83 -4.82 2.59
C ILE A 127 -0.63 -5.22 1.74
N HIS A 128 -0.64 -4.80 0.47
CA HIS A 128 0.40 -5.11 -0.49
C HIS A 128 1.41 -3.98 -0.57
N PHE A 129 2.69 -4.31 -0.48
CA PHE A 129 3.78 -3.50 -1.00
C PHE A 129 4.08 -3.95 -2.42
N LEU A 130 3.86 -3.07 -3.39
CA LEU A 130 4.13 -3.28 -4.81
C LEU A 130 5.20 -2.29 -5.28
N ILE A 131 6.44 -2.55 -4.89
CA ILE A 131 7.56 -1.65 -5.16
C ILE A 131 8.10 -1.92 -6.57
N THR A 132 7.71 -1.11 -7.52
CA THR A 132 8.16 -1.23 -8.91
C THR A 132 9.61 -0.81 -9.08
N GLY A 133 10.26 -1.22 -10.18
CA GLY A 133 11.63 -0.79 -10.48
C GLY A 133 11.80 0.73 -10.53
N SER A 134 10.77 1.48 -10.97
CA SER A 134 10.79 2.95 -10.92
C SER A 134 10.73 3.50 -9.50
N GLU A 135 9.98 2.85 -8.62
CA GLU A 135 9.91 3.24 -7.22
C GLU A 135 11.20 2.88 -6.47
N LEU A 136 11.80 1.72 -6.77
CA LEU A 136 13.12 1.35 -6.25
C LEU A 136 14.19 2.39 -6.61
N LYS A 137 14.20 2.85 -7.87
CA LYS A 137 15.11 3.92 -8.32
C LYS A 137 14.89 5.22 -7.57
N ARG A 138 13.63 5.64 -7.42
CA ARG A 138 13.28 6.84 -6.64
C ARG A 138 13.76 6.74 -5.20
N ILE A 139 13.55 5.60 -4.54
CA ILE A 139 14.01 5.37 -3.17
C ILE A 139 15.54 5.45 -3.11
N ASN A 140 16.22 4.77 -4.02
CA ASN A 140 17.67 4.74 -4.10
C ASN A 140 18.28 6.14 -4.34
N ASP A 141 17.63 6.96 -5.18
CA ASP A 141 18.02 8.35 -5.41
C ASP A 141 17.90 9.21 -4.14
N VAL A 142 16.87 8.98 -3.33
CA VAL A 142 16.67 9.67 -2.03
C VAL A 142 17.72 9.26 -1.01
N LEU A 143 18.07 7.98 -0.95
CA LEU A 143 19.04 7.42 0.00
C LEU A 143 20.49 7.77 -0.37
N GLY A 144 20.77 7.92 -1.66
CA GLY A 144 22.09 8.29 -2.19
C GLY A 144 23.06 7.11 -2.24
N SER A 145 24.27 7.41 -2.74
CA SER A 145 25.29 6.40 -3.06
C SER A 145 25.78 5.56 -1.87
N ASP A 146 25.68 6.09 -0.67
CA ASP A 146 26.12 5.37 0.55
C ASP A 146 25.22 4.16 0.85
N HIS A 147 24.04 4.11 0.22
CA HIS A 147 23.10 3.01 0.36
C HIS A 147 23.31 1.88 -0.67
N TYR A 148 24.06 2.11 -1.74
CA TYR A 148 24.23 1.12 -2.82
C TYR A 148 24.89 -0.19 -2.38
N ASP A 149 25.66 -0.17 -1.30
CA ASP A 149 26.29 -1.37 -0.74
C ASP A 149 25.37 -2.13 0.22
N SER A 150 24.18 -1.62 0.53
CA SER A 150 23.21 -2.32 1.38
C SER A 150 22.74 -3.60 0.72
N LYS A 151 22.63 -4.67 1.53
CA LYS A 151 22.17 -5.99 1.10
C LYS A 151 20.87 -6.41 1.77
N GLU A 152 20.19 -5.47 2.38
CA GLU A 152 18.90 -5.67 3.03
C GLU A 152 17.95 -4.56 2.65
N MET A 153 16.66 -4.88 2.61
CA MET A 153 15.56 -3.95 2.42
C MET A 153 14.68 -4.00 3.67
N PHE A 154 14.47 -2.85 4.29
CA PHE A 154 13.64 -2.70 5.47
C PHE A 154 12.27 -2.16 5.09
N PHE A 155 11.21 -2.84 5.50
CA PHE A 155 9.83 -2.41 5.33
C PHE A 155 9.25 -1.94 6.65
N GLU A 156 8.49 -0.87 6.62
CA GLU A 156 7.66 -0.45 7.73
C GLU A 156 6.26 -0.07 7.25
N LEU A 157 5.25 -0.61 7.90
CA LEU A 157 3.84 -0.35 7.65
C LEU A 157 3.24 0.32 8.88
N VAL A 158 2.78 1.55 8.72
CA VAL A 158 2.24 2.38 9.80
C VAL A 158 0.77 2.64 9.56
N PRO A 159 -0.14 2.14 10.43
CA PRO A 159 -1.54 2.57 10.40
C PRO A 159 -1.63 4.02 10.88
N GLN A 160 -2.27 4.86 10.09
CA GLN A 160 -2.42 6.29 10.43
C GLN A 160 -3.61 6.57 11.35
N GLY A 161 -4.34 5.53 11.74
CA GLY A 161 -5.65 5.68 12.35
C GLY A 161 -6.67 6.21 11.33
N GLN A 162 -7.89 6.44 11.76
CA GLN A 162 -8.81 7.22 10.94
C GLN A 162 -8.19 8.62 10.80
N THR A 163 -7.73 8.94 9.61
CA THR A 163 -7.26 10.30 9.33
C THR A 163 -8.41 11.23 9.69
N ILE A 164 -8.11 12.27 10.47
CA ILE A 164 -9.12 13.29 10.77
C ILE A 164 -9.66 13.76 9.43
N GLU A 165 -10.84 13.28 9.11
CA GLU A 165 -11.52 13.65 7.89
C GLU A 165 -11.76 15.15 7.94
N ASN A 166 -11.23 15.85 6.97
CA ASN A 166 -11.76 17.19 6.75
C ASN A 166 -13.20 16.98 6.34
N GLY A 167 -14.09 17.75 6.90
CA GLY A 167 -15.48 17.59 6.58
C GLY A 167 -16.28 18.77 7.09
N PHE A 168 -17.50 18.84 6.64
CA PHE A 168 -18.50 19.74 7.18
C PHE A 168 -19.84 19.02 7.28
N SER A 169 -20.65 19.48 8.20
CA SER A 169 -22.04 19.05 8.32
C SER A 169 -22.95 20.21 7.93
N THR A 170 -23.99 19.91 7.19
CA THR A 170 -25.04 20.87 6.86
C THR A 170 -26.40 20.30 7.22
N THR A 171 -27.34 21.17 7.59
CA THR A 171 -28.73 20.79 7.83
C THR A 171 -29.58 21.51 6.80
N PHE A 172 -30.42 20.78 6.11
CA PHE A 172 -31.34 21.28 5.12
C PHE A 172 -32.66 21.81 5.78
N GLU A 173 -33.41 22.66 5.09
CA GLU A 173 -34.66 23.21 5.60
C GLU A 173 -35.71 22.15 5.96
N ASN A 174 -35.66 20.98 5.33
CA ASN A 174 -36.53 19.86 5.60
C ASN A 174 -36.08 18.98 6.80
N GLY A 175 -35.07 19.42 7.58
CA GLY A 175 -34.56 18.71 8.76
C GLY A 175 -33.49 17.63 8.47
N TYR A 176 -33.29 17.25 7.22
CA TYR A 176 -32.24 16.33 6.85
C TYR A 176 -30.85 16.93 7.11
N LYS A 177 -29.88 16.07 7.43
CA LYS A 177 -28.47 16.46 7.59
C LYS A 177 -27.61 15.72 6.60
N ALA A 178 -26.59 16.38 6.07
CA ALA A 178 -25.53 15.74 5.33
C ALA A 178 -24.19 15.99 6.00
N ASN A 179 -23.43 14.92 6.18
CA ASN A 179 -22.03 14.99 6.54
C ASN A 179 -21.22 14.70 5.27
N VAL A 180 -20.34 15.62 4.93
CA VAL A 180 -19.39 15.45 3.82
C VAL A 180 -18.01 15.33 4.44
N ALA A 181 -17.32 14.24 4.13
CA ALA A 181 -15.99 13.95 4.65
C ALA A 181 -15.04 13.62 3.51
N TRP A 182 -13.79 14.01 3.62
CA TRP A 182 -12.71 13.63 2.70
C TRP A 182 -11.37 13.55 3.42
N LYS A 183 -10.47 12.76 2.88
CA LYS A 183 -9.13 12.59 3.45
C LYS A 183 -8.22 13.76 3.07
N ARG A 184 -7.38 14.19 3.99
CA ARG A 184 -6.49 15.36 3.84
C ARG A 184 -5.23 15.07 3.01
N THR A 185 -4.93 13.82 2.71
CA THR A 185 -3.61 13.36 2.23
C THR A 185 -3.43 13.31 0.72
N TYR A 186 -4.37 13.87 -0.05
CA TYR A 186 -4.25 13.88 -1.51
C TYR A 186 -3.43 15.07 -2.01
N GLY A 187 -2.39 14.77 -2.80
CA GLY A 187 -1.61 15.79 -3.49
C GLY A 187 -2.36 16.42 -4.66
N ALA A 188 -1.89 17.57 -5.12
CA ALA A 188 -2.47 18.21 -6.31
C ALA A 188 -2.45 17.26 -7.51
N GLY A 189 -3.57 17.12 -8.19
CA GLY A 189 -3.76 16.23 -9.34
C GLY A 189 -4.21 14.80 -9.00
N SER A 190 -4.47 14.50 -7.73
CA SER A 190 -5.05 13.22 -7.32
C SER A 190 -6.58 13.31 -7.27
N ASP A 191 -7.25 12.18 -7.55
CA ASP A 191 -8.68 12.06 -7.30
C ASP A 191 -8.94 12.07 -5.79
N ILE A 192 -9.84 12.92 -5.33
CA ILE A 192 -10.24 13.05 -3.93
C ILE A 192 -11.59 12.37 -3.75
N PRO A 193 -11.65 11.18 -3.10
CA PRO A 193 -12.92 10.57 -2.77
C PRO A 193 -13.60 11.35 -1.65
N PHE A 194 -14.88 11.70 -1.88
CA PHE A 194 -15.75 12.28 -0.87
C PHE A 194 -16.70 11.21 -0.36
N GLN A 195 -16.81 11.09 0.94
CA GLN A 195 -17.85 10.32 1.58
C GLN A 195 -18.98 11.26 1.99
N ILE A 196 -20.19 10.96 1.54
CA ILE A 196 -21.37 11.77 1.89
C ILE A 196 -22.35 10.83 2.60
N THR A 197 -22.73 11.23 3.80
CA THR A 197 -23.66 10.47 4.64
C THR A 197 -24.86 11.36 4.94
N PHE A 198 -26.05 10.88 4.70
CA PHE A 198 -27.29 11.57 4.96
C PHE A 198 -28.00 10.99 6.19
N PHE A 199 -28.56 11.88 6.99
CA PHE A 199 -29.40 11.54 8.13
C PHE A 199 -30.75 12.22 7.97
N ASP A 200 -31.80 11.54 8.44
CA ASP A 200 -33.14 12.10 8.53
C ASP A 200 -33.26 13.11 9.70
N ASP A 201 -34.44 13.65 9.89
CA ASP A 201 -34.77 14.59 10.98
C ASP A 201 -34.67 13.97 12.38
N ASN A 202 -34.71 12.64 12.49
CA ASN A 202 -34.52 11.90 13.74
C ASN A 202 -33.05 11.56 13.99
N GLY A 203 -32.16 11.84 13.02
CA GLY A 203 -30.73 11.54 13.10
C GLY A 203 -30.40 10.10 12.72
N GLU A 204 -31.34 9.36 12.11
CA GLU A 204 -31.08 8.01 11.58
C GLU A 204 -30.52 8.09 10.16
N LEU A 205 -29.69 7.07 9.81
CA LEU A 205 -29.07 6.97 8.49
C LEU A 205 -30.14 6.86 7.41
N SER A 206 -30.21 7.84 6.54
CA SER A 206 -31.18 7.85 5.46
C SER A 206 -30.64 7.17 4.22
N LYS A 207 -31.44 6.27 3.65
CA LYS A 207 -31.21 5.59 2.38
C LYS A 207 -32.20 6.16 1.35
N ASP A 208 -31.88 6.01 0.08
CA ASP A 208 -32.76 6.41 -1.02
C ASP A 208 -33.00 7.93 -1.14
N ILE A 209 -31.98 8.75 -0.91
CA ILE A 209 -32.02 10.21 -1.12
C ILE A 209 -31.54 10.54 -2.53
N ASN A 210 -32.31 11.37 -3.22
CA ASN A 210 -31.88 12.04 -4.44
C ASN A 210 -31.15 13.33 -4.06
N TYR A 211 -29.90 13.48 -4.49
CA TYR A 211 -29.10 14.67 -4.25
C TYR A 211 -28.35 15.09 -5.49
N ALA A 212 -27.94 16.36 -5.53
CA ALA A 212 -27.01 16.88 -6.52
C ALA A 212 -25.84 17.55 -5.79
N ILE A 213 -24.64 17.37 -6.33
CA ILE A 213 -23.42 17.99 -5.84
C ILE A 213 -22.90 18.89 -6.93
N SER A 214 -22.49 20.09 -6.56
CA SER A 214 -21.81 21.02 -7.44
C SER A 214 -20.52 21.47 -6.74
N LEU A 215 -19.41 21.40 -7.45
CA LEU A 215 -18.14 21.98 -7.02
C LEU A 215 -18.03 23.37 -7.62
N LEU A 216 -17.88 24.37 -6.77
CA LEU A 216 -17.71 25.75 -7.15
C LEU A 216 -16.30 26.22 -6.79
N ASP A 217 -15.73 27.12 -7.60
CA ASP A 217 -14.52 27.83 -7.25
C ASP A 217 -14.78 28.89 -6.14
N PRO A 218 -13.76 29.56 -5.60
CA PRO A 218 -13.95 30.60 -4.60
C PRO A 218 -14.76 31.81 -5.06
N ASN A 219 -14.95 31.98 -6.38
CA ASN A 219 -15.77 33.02 -6.99
C ASN A 219 -17.24 32.60 -7.22
N GLY A 220 -17.53 31.30 -6.95
CA GLY A 220 -18.85 30.71 -7.14
C GLY A 220 -19.10 30.19 -8.56
N GLU A 221 -18.05 30.04 -9.37
CA GLU A 221 -18.17 29.45 -10.71
C GLU A 221 -18.12 27.90 -10.62
N LEU A 222 -18.96 27.25 -11.43
CA LEU A 222 -19.09 25.80 -11.47
C LEU A 222 -17.79 25.19 -12.03
N ILE A 223 -17.13 24.36 -11.23
CA ILE A 223 -15.94 23.62 -11.66
C ILE A 223 -16.35 22.24 -12.21
N TYR A 224 -17.38 21.63 -11.59
CA TYR A 224 -17.89 20.29 -11.95
C TYR A 224 -19.33 20.12 -11.50
#